data_67da60e67c5105a4bb0004b4890f96fe
#
_entry.id   67da60e67c5105a4bb0004b4890f96fe
#
_cell.length_a   1.000
_cell.length_b   1.000
_cell.length_c   1.000
_cell.angle_alpha   90.00
_cell.angle_beta   90.00
_cell.angle_gamma   90.00
#
_symmetry.space_group_name_H-M   'P 1'
#
loop_
_entity.id
_entity.type
_entity.pdbx_description
1 polymer ?
#
loop_
_entity_poly.entity_id
_entity_poly.type
_entity_poly.pdbx_seq_one_letter_code
_entity_poly.pdbx_strand_id
1 'polypeptide(L)'
;MTDKEIHRICERYYIQNYTINLDGSIDVNGSVQLFNRNLTTIPIKFNKVSGSFDCSRNNLISLENSPIEVGGDFICDFNRLKSLVGSPIKINRYLSCIGYKLETLDGLSIPYDKLMYYEPNAKQLIRNHKRKKNLKIINQL
;
A
#
# COMPACT_ATOMS: atom_id res chain seq x y z
N MET A 1 -12.34 10.12 -13.32
CA MET A 1 -11.61 11.33 -12.86
C MET A 1 -10.95 11.95 -14.09
N THR A 2 -11.09 13.25 -14.27
CA THR A 2 -10.46 13.98 -15.39
C THR A 2 -9.02 14.36 -15.03
N ASP A 3 -8.19 14.62 -16.05
CA ASP A 3 -6.80 15.07 -15.83
C ASP A 3 -6.74 16.34 -14.97
N LYS A 4 -7.71 17.25 -15.17
CA LYS A 4 -7.83 18.49 -14.38
C LYS A 4 -8.06 18.21 -12.89
N GLU A 5 -8.86 17.19 -12.57
CA GLU A 5 -9.09 16.76 -11.19
C GLU A 5 -7.83 16.10 -10.60
N ILE A 6 -7.14 15.29 -11.39
CA ILE A 6 -5.88 14.66 -10.99
C ILE A 6 -4.83 15.74 -10.68
N HIS A 7 -4.66 16.73 -11.56
CA HIS A 7 -3.73 17.84 -11.32
C HIS A 7 -4.04 18.59 -10.03
N ARG A 8 -5.31 18.90 -9.74
CA ARG A 8 -5.73 19.56 -8.48
C ARG A 8 -5.37 18.71 -7.24
N ILE A 9 -5.54 17.40 -7.32
CA ILE A 9 -5.20 16.49 -6.21
C ILE A 9 -3.69 16.46 -6.03
N CYS A 10 -2.92 16.34 -7.11
CA CYS A 10 -1.47 16.35 -7.05
C CYS A 10 -0.94 17.66 -6.45
N GLU A 11 -1.48 18.79 -6.85
CA GLU A 11 -1.15 20.10 -6.28
C GLU A 11 -1.49 20.16 -4.78
N ARG A 12 -2.69 19.74 -4.39
CA ARG A 12 -3.16 19.72 -2.99
C ARG A 12 -2.25 18.90 -2.06
N TYR A 13 -1.71 17.80 -2.55
CA TYR A 13 -0.87 16.87 -1.78
C TYR A 13 0.63 17.00 -2.09
N TYR A 14 1.02 18.02 -2.85
CA TYR A 14 2.42 18.29 -3.24
C TYR A 14 3.08 17.12 -3.98
N ILE A 15 2.30 16.39 -4.78
CA ILE A 15 2.81 15.31 -5.64
C ILE A 15 3.41 15.96 -6.89
N GLN A 16 4.70 15.72 -7.12
CA GLN A 16 5.46 16.28 -8.23
C GLN A 16 6.02 15.18 -9.14
N ASN A 17 6.52 15.57 -10.30
CA ASN A 17 7.20 14.67 -11.24
C ASN A 17 6.37 13.44 -11.61
N TYR A 18 5.09 13.65 -11.96
CA TYR A 18 4.18 12.57 -12.31
C TYR A 18 3.73 12.65 -13.78
N THR A 19 3.34 11.50 -14.31
CA THR A 19 2.65 11.36 -15.59
C THR A 19 1.30 10.69 -15.36
N ILE A 20 0.29 11.13 -16.12
CA ILE A 20 -1.06 10.54 -16.06
C ILE A 20 -1.15 9.47 -17.14
N ASN A 21 -1.52 8.25 -16.74
CA ASN A 21 -1.71 7.11 -17.62
C ASN A 21 -3.12 7.12 -18.26
N LEU A 22 -3.31 6.37 -19.34
CA LEU A 22 -4.60 6.30 -20.06
C LEU A 22 -5.77 5.82 -19.17
N ASP A 23 -5.49 5.03 -18.13
CA ASP A 23 -6.50 4.55 -17.16
C ASP A 23 -6.77 5.52 -16.02
N GLY A 24 -6.18 6.72 -16.05
CA GLY A 24 -6.30 7.75 -15.02
C GLY A 24 -5.44 7.49 -13.78
N SER A 25 -4.61 6.45 -13.76
CA SER A 25 -3.58 6.28 -12.72
C SER A 25 -2.39 7.19 -12.99
N ILE A 26 -1.55 7.39 -11.97
CA ILE A 26 -0.32 8.18 -12.14
C ILE A 26 0.93 7.36 -11.85
N ASP A 27 1.98 7.63 -12.62
CA ASP A 27 3.35 7.23 -12.31
C ASP A 27 4.08 8.43 -11.69
N VAL A 28 4.79 8.22 -10.60
CA VAL A 28 5.54 9.28 -9.91
C VAL A 28 7.03 8.96 -9.93
N ASN A 29 7.82 9.88 -10.46
CA ASN A 29 9.28 9.81 -10.36
C ASN A 29 9.75 10.55 -9.11
N GLY A 30 9.85 9.82 -8.00
CA GLY A 30 10.17 10.34 -6.68
C GLY A 30 9.33 9.64 -5.61
N SER A 31 9.30 10.23 -4.42
CA SER A 31 8.52 9.74 -3.29
C SER A 31 7.19 10.48 -3.16
N VAL A 32 6.19 9.82 -2.58
CA VAL A 32 4.86 10.37 -2.30
C VAL A 32 4.64 10.43 -0.80
N GLN A 33 4.26 11.62 -0.31
CA GLN A 33 4.06 11.90 1.12
C GLN A 33 2.60 12.28 1.40
N LEU A 34 1.79 11.29 1.74
CA LEU A 34 0.39 11.45 2.16
C LEU A 34 0.21 11.33 3.68
N PHE A 35 1.30 11.35 4.42
CA PHE A 35 1.36 11.25 5.87
C PHE A 35 0.50 12.33 6.56
N ASN A 36 -0.29 11.90 7.56
CA ASN A 36 -1.06 12.77 8.45
C ASN A 36 -1.96 13.80 7.71
N ARG A 37 -2.76 13.31 6.75
CA ARG A 37 -3.68 14.14 5.93
C ARG A 37 -5.15 13.90 6.23
N ASN A 38 -5.47 13.15 7.29
CA ASN A 38 -6.86 12.78 7.64
C ASN A 38 -7.59 11.98 6.54
N LEU A 39 -6.85 11.25 5.72
CA LEU A 39 -7.41 10.49 4.61
C LEU A 39 -8.18 9.26 5.10
N THR A 40 -9.35 9.04 4.54
CA THR A 40 -10.11 7.78 4.67
C THR A 40 -9.89 6.85 3.48
N THR A 41 -9.43 7.41 2.36
CA THR A 41 -9.08 6.69 1.13
C THR A 41 -7.85 7.37 0.50
N ILE A 42 -7.08 6.62 -0.29
CA ILE A 42 -6.00 7.20 -1.11
C ILE A 42 -6.65 8.00 -2.24
N PRO A 43 -6.31 9.30 -2.42
CA PRO A 43 -7.14 10.25 -3.15
C PRO A 43 -7.14 10.09 -4.67
N ILE A 44 -6.13 9.42 -5.23
CA ILE A 44 -6.04 9.10 -6.66
C ILE A 44 -5.41 7.73 -6.84
N LYS A 45 -5.63 7.12 -7.99
CA LYS A 45 -5.02 5.82 -8.34
C LYS A 45 -3.56 6.01 -8.72
N PHE A 46 -2.68 5.35 -8.00
CA PHE A 46 -1.26 5.26 -8.35
C PHE A 46 -0.96 3.97 -9.13
N ASN A 47 -0.04 4.02 -10.07
CA ASN A 47 0.50 2.85 -10.76
C ASN A 47 1.91 2.56 -10.25
N LYS A 48 2.88 3.43 -10.50
CA LYS A 48 4.27 3.26 -10.06
C LYS A 48 4.76 4.48 -9.29
N VAL A 49 5.53 4.24 -8.22
CA VAL A 49 6.25 5.27 -7.46
C VAL A 49 7.70 4.82 -7.36
N SER A 50 8.63 5.58 -7.96
CA SER A 50 10.05 5.18 -8.01
C SER A 50 10.76 5.31 -6.66
N GLY A 51 10.29 6.19 -5.79
CA GLY A 51 10.75 6.36 -4.41
C GLY A 51 9.88 5.61 -3.40
N SER A 52 9.76 6.15 -2.19
CA SER A 52 8.91 5.62 -1.13
C SER A 52 7.50 6.20 -1.20
N PHE A 53 6.52 5.43 -0.71
CA PHE A 53 5.13 5.86 -0.59
C PHE A 53 4.72 5.81 0.88
N ASP A 54 4.43 6.97 1.47
CA ASP A 54 4.03 7.09 2.87
C ASP A 54 2.59 7.60 2.97
N CYS A 55 1.68 6.73 3.39
CA CYS A 55 0.29 7.06 3.71
C CYS A 55 -0.03 6.82 5.20
N SER A 56 0.99 6.87 6.05
CA SER A 56 0.84 6.65 7.49
C SER A 56 0.07 7.76 8.21
N ARG A 57 -0.39 7.46 9.43
CA ARG A 57 -1.14 8.38 10.30
C ARG A 57 -2.36 9.01 9.63
N ASN A 58 -3.17 8.16 9.00
CA ASN A 58 -4.44 8.50 8.41
C ASN A 58 -5.58 7.65 9.01
N ASN A 59 -6.73 7.67 8.38
CA ASN A 59 -7.91 6.88 8.78
C ASN A 59 -8.26 5.85 7.69
N LEU A 60 -7.27 5.33 6.96
CA LEU A 60 -7.49 4.40 5.85
C LEU A 60 -8.05 3.08 6.36
N ILE A 61 -9.13 2.63 5.75
CA ILE A 61 -9.74 1.32 5.97
C ILE A 61 -9.40 0.32 4.86
N SER A 62 -8.84 0.80 3.76
CA SER A 62 -8.41 0.01 2.60
C SER A 62 -7.17 0.66 1.96
N LEU A 63 -6.41 -0.16 1.21
CA LEU A 63 -5.27 0.29 0.41
C LEU A 63 -5.64 0.42 -1.08
N GLU A 64 -6.92 0.52 -1.40
CA GLU A 64 -7.37 0.81 -2.76
C GLU A 64 -6.70 2.10 -3.27
N ASN A 65 -6.36 2.12 -4.55
CA ASN A 65 -5.59 3.19 -5.20
C ASN A 65 -4.10 3.28 -4.82
N SER A 66 -3.58 2.41 -3.96
CA SER A 66 -2.13 2.32 -3.73
C SER A 66 -1.37 2.01 -5.01
N PRO A 67 -0.09 2.40 -5.09
CA PRO A 67 0.75 2.01 -6.23
C PRO A 67 0.89 0.49 -6.34
N ILE A 68 0.98 0.00 -7.57
CA ILE A 68 1.26 -1.40 -7.89
C ILE A 68 2.72 -1.74 -7.60
N GLU A 69 3.62 -0.79 -7.91
CA GLU A 69 5.06 -0.92 -7.68
C GLU A 69 5.61 0.28 -6.88
N VAL A 70 6.47 0.01 -5.91
CA VAL A 70 7.16 1.01 -5.08
C VAL A 70 8.66 0.70 -5.07
N GLY A 71 9.48 1.67 -5.50
CA GLY A 71 10.93 1.52 -5.55
C GLY A 71 11.63 1.65 -4.19
N GLY A 72 10.99 2.29 -3.23
CA GLY A 72 11.45 2.42 -1.84
C GLY A 72 10.62 1.62 -0.86
N ASP A 73 10.30 2.25 0.27
CA ASP A 73 9.42 1.70 1.31
C ASP A 73 7.95 2.03 1.02
N PHE A 74 7.05 1.10 1.35
CA PHE A 74 5.62 1.37 1.43
C PHE A 74 5.20 1.43 2.91
N ILE A 75 4.78 2.61 3.37
CA ILE A 75 4.51 2.88 4.78
C ILE A 75 3.02 3.20 4.94
N CYS A 76 2.29 2.34 5.66
CA CYS A 76 0.88 2.52 5.97
C CYS A 76 0.59 2.43 7.48
N ASP A 77 1.55 2.81 8.31
CA ASP A 77 1.47 2.77 9.76
C ASP A 77 0.33 3.64 10.31
N PHE A 78 -0.18 3.29 11.50
CA PHE A 78 -1.20 4.07 12.21
C PHE A 78 -2.41 4.44 11.35
N ASN A 79 -3.02 3.43 10.74
CA ASN A 79 -4.28 3.50 10.01
C ASN A 79 -5.34 2.61 10.68
N ARG A 80 -6.40 2.24 9.96
CA ARG A 80 -7.50 1.38 10.43
C ARG A 80 -7.69 0.15 9.56
N LEU A 81 -6.60 -0.33 8.95
CA LEU A 81 -6.63 -1.48 8.04
C LEU A 81 -6.87 -2.78 8.80
N LYS A 82 -7.64 -3.69 8.21
CA LYS A 82 -7.86 -5.05 8.72
C LYS A 82 -7.14 -6.11 7.91
N SER A 83 -6.74 -5.78 6.70
CA SER A 83 -5.98 -6.62 5.77
C SER A 83 -5.02 -5.76 4.95
N LEU A 84 -4.19 -6.42 4.15
CA LEU A 84 -3.27 -5.76 3.20
C LEU A 84 -3.77 -5.84 1.75
N VAL A 85 -5.06 -6.12 1.55
CA VAL A 85 -5.66 -6.11 0.21
C VAL A 85 -5.52 -4.71 -0.40
N GLY A 86 -5.01 -4.64 -1.63
CA GLY A 86 -4.68 -3.40 -2.33
C GLY A 86 -3.25 -2.92 -2.11
N SER A 87 -2.44 -3.59 -1.26
CA SER A 87 -1.02 -3.24 -1.14
C SER A 87 -0.24 -3.52 -2.43
N PRO A 88 0.88 -2.83 -2.65
CA PRO A 88 1.72 -3.05 -3.83
C PRO A 88 2.14 -4.51 -4.01
N ILE A 89 2.17 -4.97 -5.25
CA ILE A 89 2.66 -6.31 -5.58
C ILE A 89 4.19 -6.38 -5.62
N LYS A 90 4.85 -5.24 -5.76
CA LYS A 90 6.31 -5.13 -5.78
C LYS A 90 6.76 -3.95 -4.93
N ILE A 91 7.59 -4.24 -3.94
CA ILE A 91 8.21 -3.27 -3.05
C ILE A 91 9.69 -3.61 -2.97
N ASN A 92 10.57 -2.67 -3.32
CA ASN A 92 11.99 -2.96 -3.34
C ASN A 92 12.58 -3.05 -1.93
N ARG A 93 12.07 -2.26 -0.96
CA ARG A 93 12.55 -2.26 0.42
C ARG A 93 11.53 -2.91 1.36
N TYR A 94 10.84 -2.16 2.19
CA TYR A 94 9.98 -2.69 3.24
C TYR A 94 8.53 -2.26 3.07
N LEU A 95 7.61 -3.10 3.53
CA LEU A 95 6.22 -2.74 3.83
C LEU A 95 6.11 -2.57 5.34
N SER A 96 5.74 -1.38 5.80
CA SER A 96 5.48 -1.09 7.21
C SER A 96 3.99 -0.91 7.46
N CYS A 97 3.46 -1.63 8.46
CA CYS A 97 2.07 -1.58 8.88
C CYS A 97 1.94 -1.71 10.40
N ILE A 98 2.56 -0.76 11.11
CA ILE A 98 2.64 -0.73 12.57
C ILE A 98 1.50 0.11 13.17
N GLY A 99 1.12 -0.16 14.41
CA GLY A 99 0.20 0.67 15.19
C GLY A 99 -1.29 0.40 14.96
N TYR A 100 -1.63 -0.75 14.38
CA TYR A 100 -3.01 -1.26 14.30
C TYR A 100 -3.02 -2.78 14.15
N LYS A 101 -4.12 -3.40 14.56
CA LYS A 101 -4.25 -4.85 14.55
C LYS A 101 -4.88 -5.34 13.25
N LEU A 102 -4.08 -5.94 12.39
CA LEU A 102 -4.57 -6.69 11.23
C LEU A 102 -5.35 -7.95 11.67
N GLU A 103 -6.39 -8.29 10.95
CA GLU A 103 -7.13 -9.54 11.10
C GLU A 103 -6.54 -10.63 10.20
N THR A 104 -6.03 -10.25 9.03
CA THR A 104 -5.39 -11.16 8.07
C THR A 104 -4.21 -10.48 7.35
N LEU A 105 -3.33 -11.28 6.74
CA LEU A 105 -2.30 -10.80 5.81
C LEU A 105 -2.73 -10.96 4.34
N ASP A 106 -4.02 -11.09 4.06
CA ASP A 106 -4.52 -11.13 2.69
C ASP A 106 -4.10 -9.84 1.96
N GLY A 107 -3.62 -9.97 0.73
CA GLY A 107 -3.01 -8.90 -0.04
C GLY A 107 -1.48 -8.80 0.07
N LEU A 108 -0.85 -9.47 1.05
CA LEU A 108 0.61 -9.49 1.14
C LEU A 108 1.23 -10.27 -0.03
N SER A 109 1.94 -9.57 -0.89
CA SER A 109 2.60 -10.13 -2.08
C SER A 109 4.13 -10.20 -1.96
N ILE A 110 4.71 -9.56 -0.95
CA ILE A 110 6.14 -9.53 -0.71
C ILE A 110 6.59 -10.62 0.26
N PRO A 111 7.89 -10.97 0.32
CA PRO A 111 8.46 -11.85 1.33
C PRO A 111 8.25 -11.33 2.75
N TYR A 112 8.12 -12.25 3.73
CA TYR A 112 7.84 -11.89 5.13
C TYR A 112 8.98 -11.14 5.81
N ASP A 113 10.21 -11.31 5.37
CA ASP A 113 11.39 -10.59 5.88
C ASP A 113 11.40 -9.10 5.50
N LYS A 114 10.56 -8.72 4.53
CA LYS A 114 10.31 -7.33 4.15
C LYS A 114 9.09 -6.72 4.84
N LEU A 115 8.34 -7.50 5.63
CA LEU A 115 7.16 -7.03 6.36
C LEU A 115 7.57 -6.54 7.75
N MET A 116 7.34 -5.27 8.02
CA MET A 116 7.45 -4.66 9.35
C MET A 116 6.07 -4.62 10.02
N TYR A 117 5.78 -5.66 10.80
CA TYR A 117 4.54 -5.81 11.56
C TYR A 117 4.87 -6.50 12.88
N TYR A 118 4.76 -5.79 13.99
CA TYR A 118 5.23 -6.22 15.31
C TYR A 118 4.12 -6.41 16.35
N GLU A 119 2.86 -6.42 15.91
CA GLU A 119 1.72 -6.63 16.81
C GLU A 119 1.73 -8.05 17.42
N PRO A 120 1.14 -8.24 18.61
CA PRO A 120 1.18 -9.54 19.32
C PRO A 120 0.66 -10.72 18.49
N ASN A 121 -0.23 -10.49 17.54
CA ASN A 121 -0.79 -11.52 16.66
C ASN A 121 0.05 -11.81 15.40
N ALA A 122 1.18 -11.14 15.20
CA ALA A 122 1.99 -11.23 13.97
C ALA A 122 2.37 -12.67 13.61
N LYS A 123 2.90 -13.43 14.58
CA LYS A 123 3.30 -14.83 14.38
C LYS A 123 2.13 -15.70 13.93
N GLN A 124 0.95 -15.50 14.51
CA GLN A 124 -0.25 -16.25 14.16
C GLN A 124 -0.74 -15.90 12.76
N LEU A 125 -0.76 -14.61 12.39
CA LEU A 125 -1.15 -14.17 11.05
C LEU A 125 -0.21 -14.70 9.97
N ILE A 126 1.10 -14.67 10.18
CA ILE A 126 2.10 -15.25 9.26
C ILE A 126 1.85 -16.74 9.07
N ARG A 127 1.63 -17.49 10.16
CA ARG A 127 1.34 -18.93 10.12
C ARG A 127 0.07 -19.22 9.32
N ASN A 128 -1.00 -18.47 9.57
CA ASN A 128 -2.27 -18.64 8.87
C ASN A 128 -2.14 -18.32 7.37
N HIS A 129 -1.44 -17.25 7.03
CA HIS A 129 -1.22 -16.84 5.64
C HIS A 129 -0.39 -17.87 4.87
N LYS A 130 0.66 -18.43 5.49
CA LYS A 130 1.45 -19.54 4.91
C LYS A 130 0.57 -20.77 4.62
N ARG A 131 -0.29 -21.15 5.55
CA ARG A 131 -1.23 -22.28 5.37
C ARG A 131 -2.18 -22.05 4.18
N LYS A 132 -2.76 -20.87 4.07
CA LYS A 132 -3.62 -20.49 2.94
C LYS A 132 -2.90 -20.61 1.59
N LYS A 133 -1.66 -20.13 1.50
CA LYS A 133 -0.85 -20.23 0.29
C LYS A 133 -0.59 -21.68 -0.11
N ASN A 134 -0.21 -22.54 0.84
CA ASN A 134 0.03 -23.96 0.60
C ASN A 134 -1.22 -24.70 0.12
N LEU A 135 -2.39 -24.44 0.71
CA LEU A 135 -3.66 -25.01 0.27
C LEU A 135 -4.04 -24.62 -1.17
N LYS A 136 -3.78 -23.36 -1.56
CA LYS A 136 -4.00 -22.91 -2.94
C LYS A 136 -3.12 -23.66 -3.94
N ILE A 137 -1.85 -23.90 -3.61
CA ILE A 137 -0.92 -24.66 -4.46
C ILE A 137 -1.41 -26.10 -4.62
N ILE A 138 -1.80 -26.78 -3.53
CA ILE A 138 -2.29 -28.17 -3.57
C ILE A 138 -3.55 -28.29 -4.42
N ASN A 139 -4.48 -27.34 -4.34
CA ASN A 139 -5.73 -27.35 -5.11
C ASN A 139 -5.54 -27.03 -6.61
N GLN A 140 -4.35 -26.58 -7.03
CA GLN A 140 -4.00 -26.33 -8.44
C GLN A 140 -3.24 -27.51 -9.08
N LEU A 141 -2.84 -28.51 -8.29
CA LEU A 141 -2.21 -29.76 -8.74
C LEU A 141 -3.24 -30.82 -9.09
#